data_12ad461cb5a8c3393d84661b05c0b244
#
_entry.id   12ad461cb5a8c3393d84661b05c0b244
#
_cell.length_a   1.000
_cell.length_b   1.000
_cell.length_c   1.000
_cell.angle_alpha   90.00
_cell.angle_beta   90.00
_cell.angle_gamma   90.00
#
_symmetry.space_group_name_H-M   'P 1'
#
loop_
_entity.id
_entity.type
_entity.pdbx_description
1 polymer ?
#
loop_
_entity_poly.entity_id
_entity_poly.type
_entity_poly.pdbx_seq_one_letter_code
_entity_poly.pdbx_strand_id
1 'polypeptide(L)'
;MEYSVEYSLRKTISLCIKNEKLIVKAPIGTQKSKIESIVNSHINWIEKHLVKQKARNEKYRELTEEKIAKLRRSAKEILPKKVEYYSNIMGLKYGRITITSAKTRFGSCSAKGNISFSYRLMLYPEEAIDYVVVHELAHVKELNHSPAFYKIVASVLPDYKERAKMLKM
;
A
#
# COMPACT_ATOMS: atom_id res chain seq x y z
N MET A 1 -15.11 -18.79 12.99
CA MET A 1 -14.27 -17.55 12.88
C MET A 1 -15.10 -16.38 13.40
N GLU A 2 -14.49 -15.52 14.23
CA GLU A 2 -15.17 -14.34 14.78
C GLU A 2 -15.09 -13.17 13.78
N TYR A 3 -16.21 -12.50 13.52
CA TYR A 3 -16.28 -11.33 12.67
C TYR A 3 -17.39 -10.37 13.12
N SER A 4 -17.26 -9.09 12.75
CA SER A 4 -18.30 -8.09 12.94
C SER A 4 -18.98 -7.76 11.63
N VAL A 5 -20.27 -7.36 11.70
CA VAL A 5 -21.05 -6.95 10.52
C VAL A 5 -21.42 -5.49 10.65
N GLU A 6 -21.04 -4.70 9.62
CA GLU A 6 -21.43 -3.30 9.45
C GLU A 6 -22.49 -3.21 8.35
N TYR A 7 -23.71 -2.83 8.72
CA TYR A 7 -24.81 -2.61 7.78
C TYR A 7 -24.84 -1.16 7.29
N SER A 8 -25.06 -0.95 6.00
CA SER A 8 -25.15 0.40 5.40
C SER A 8 -25.96 0.39 4.11
N LEU A 9 -26.30 1.59 3.59
CA LEU A 9 -26.97 1.77 2.30
C LEU A 9 -25.99 1.48 1.15
N ARG A 10 -25.73 0.20 0.91
CA ARG A 10 -24.84 -0.31 -0.15
C ARG A 10 -25.52 -1.43 -0.93
N LYS A 11 -25.06 -1.70 -2.14
CA LYS A 11 -25.62 -2.73 -3.03
C LYS A 11 -24.91 -4.09 -2.94
N THR A 12 -23.71 -4.14 -2.36
CA THR A 12 -22.86 -5.35 -2.38
C THR A 12 -22.31 -5.66 -0.99
N ILE A 13 -22.00 -6.94 -0.74
CA ILE A 13 -21.27 -7.38 0.44
C ILE A 13 -19.77 -7.28 0.14
N SER A 14 -18.98 -6.81 1.10
CA SER A 14 -17.52 -6.83 1.00
C SER A 14 -16.88 -7.26 2.31
N LEU A 15 -15.75 -7.96 2.20
CA LEU A 15 -14.94 -8.40 3.31
C LEU A 15 -13.76 -7.43 3.49
N CYS A 16 -13.50 -7.01 4.71
CA CYS A 16 -12.40 -6.12 5.06
C CYS A 16 -11.71 -6.61 6.33
N ILE A 17 -10.38 -6.66 6.32
CA ILE A 17 -9.62 -6.96 7.54
C ILE A 17 -9.04 -5.67 8.08
N LYS A 18 -9.40 -5.30 9.31
CA LYS A 18 -8.92 -4.11 10.00
C LYS A 18 -8.59 -4.46 11.45
N ASN A 19 -7.41 -4.03 11.92
CA ASN A 19 -6.93 -4.32 13.28
C ASN A 19 -6.99 -5.83 13.64
N GLU A 20 -6.58 -6.69 12.70
CA GLU A 20 -6.57 -8.15 12.85
C GLU A 20 -7.97 -8.78 13.06
N LYS A 21 -9.03 -8.06 12.70
CA LYS A 21 -10.42 -8.53 12.77
C LYS A 21 -11.08 -8.49 11.41
N LEU A 22 -11.90 -9.48 11.12
CA LEU A 22 -12.73 -9.50 9.92
C LEU A 22 -13.96 -8.60 10.15
N ILE A 23 -14.18 -7.68 9.24
CA ILE A 23 -15.37 -6.84 9.16
C ILE A 23 -16.10 -7.15 7.86
N VAL A 24 -17.33 -7.57 7.97
CA VAL A 24 -18.23 -7.80 6.82
C VAL A 24 -19.09 -6.57 6.65
N LYS A 25 -18.98 -5.89 5.51
CA LYS A 25 -19.86 -4.76 5.20
C LYS A 25 -20.97 -5.26 4.28
N ALA A 26 -22.23 -5.11 4.72
CA ALA A 26 -23.40 -5.65 4.02
C ALA A 26 -24.52 -4.61 3.85
N PRO A 27 -25.39 -4.77 2.82
CA PRO A 27 -26.64 -4.02 2.72
C PRO A 27 -27.54 -4.24 3.95
N ILE A 28 -28.29 -3.21 4.34
CA ILE A 28 -29.34 -3.34 5.36
C ILE A 28 -30.32 -4.44 4.94
N GLY A 29 -30.71 -5.32 5.87
CA GLY A 29 -31.61 -6.44 5.61
C GLY A 29 -30.97 -7.69 5.00
N THR A 30 -29.64 -7.73 4.84
CA THR A 30 -28.96 -8.95 4.38
C THR A 30 -29.11 -10.07 5.42
N GLN A 31 -29.58 -11.24 5.00
CA GLN A 31 -29.75 -12.41 5.85
C GLN A 31 -28.39 -12.93 6.36
N LYS A 32 -28.37 -13.39 7.62
CA LYS A 32 -27.17 -13.89 8.27
C LYS A 32 -26.58 -15.11 7.54
N SER A 33 -27.43 -16.02 7.07
CA SER A 33 -27.01 -17.19 6.28
C SER A 33 -26.25 -16.83 5.00
N LYS A 34 -26.63 -15.75 4.32
CA LYS A 34 -25.94 -15.24 3.13
C LYS A 34 -24.55 -14.67 3.49
N ILE A 35 -24.44 -13.99 4.63
CA ILE A 35 -23.16 -13.49 5.13
C ILE A 35 -22.23 -14.67 5.47
N GLU A 36 -22.71 -15.66 6.19
CA GLU A 36 -21.96 -16.86 6.56
C GLU A 36 -21.48 -17.63 5.32
N SER A 37 -22.33 -17.80 4.31
CA SER A 37 -21.94 -18.43 3.06
C SER A 37 -20.79 -17.69 2.36
N ILE A 38 -20.83 -16.35 2.31
CA ILE A 38 -19.77 -15.54 1.69
C ILE A 38 -18.48 -15.61 2.53
N VAL A 39 -18.56 -15.55 3.85
CA VAL A 39 -17.39 -15.69 4.72
C VAL A 39 -16.74 -17.07 4.51
N ASN A 40 -17.52 -18.13 4.48
CA ASN A 40 -17.01 -19.49 4.28
C ASN A 40 -16.38 -19.69 2.88
N SER A 41 -16.98 -19.14 1.85
CA SER A 41 -16.43 -19.22 0.49
C SER A 41 -15.11 -18.46 0.31
N HIS A 42 -14.78 -17.55 1.22
CA HIS A 42 -13.55 -16.76 1.19
C HIS A 42 -12.59 -17.04 2.33
N ILE A 43 -12.75 -18.19 3.04
CA ILE A 43 -11.98 -18.52 4.24
C ILE A 43 -10.47 -18.45 4.02
N ASN A 44 -9.96 -19.05 2.93
CA ASN A 44 -8.54 -19.05 2.59
C ASN A 44 -8.00 -17.63 2.35
N TRP A 45 -8.80 -16.77 1.71
CA TRP A 45 -8.44 -15.37 1.50
C TRP A 45 -8.35 -14.63 2.85
N ILE A 46 -9.33 -14.84 3.74
CA ILE A 46 -9.39 -14.20 5.06
C ILE A 46 -8.18 -14.60 5.90
N GLU A 47 -7.89 -15.89 6.02
CA GLU A 47 -6.76 -16.41 6.80
C GLU A 47 -5.42 -15.86 6.30
N LYS A 48 -5.20 -15.93 4.99
CA LYS A 48 -3.99 -15.39 4.37
C LYS A 48 -3.78 -13.91 4.67
N HIS A 49 -4.87 -13.12 4.67
CA HIS A 49 -4.78 -11.68 4.93
C HIS A 49 -4.64 -11.36 6.41
N LEU A 50 -5.24 -12.15 7.31
CA LEU A 50 -5.04 -12.04 8.75
C LEU A 50 -3.58 -12.31 9.15
N VAL A 51 -2.99 -13.39 8.64
CA VAL A 51 -1.57 -13.72 8.88
C VAL A 51 -0.66 -12.59 8.40
N LYS A 52 -0.88 -12.09 7.17
CA LYS A 52 -0.10 -10.96 6.64
C LYS A 52 -0.25 -9.69 7.47
N GLN A 53 -1.45 -9.41 7.96
CA GLN A 53 -1.67 -8.23 8.77
C GLN A 53 -1.01 -8.36 10.15
N LYS A 54 -1.06 -9.53 10.78
CA LYS A 54 -0.36 -9.81 12.05
C LYS A 54 1.15 -9.61 11.90
N ALA A 55 1.78 -10.29 10.94
CA ALA A 55 3.22 -10.15 10.69
C ALA A 55 3.64 -8.68 10.46
N ARG A 56 2.84 -7.94 9.68
CA ARG A 56 3.09 -6.51 9.47
C ARG A 56 2.93 -5.69 10.74
N ASN A 57 1.92 -5.97 11.56
CA ASN A 57 1.70 -5.24 12.80
C ASN A 57 2.80 -5.53 13.82
N GLU A 58 3.30 -6.77 13.92
CA GLU A 58 4.44 -7.14 14.76
C GLU A 58 5.69 -6.36 14.37
N LYS A 59 6.04 -6.34 13.09
CA LYS A 59 7.15 -5.53 12.57
C LYS A 59 7.05 -4.03 12.96
N TYR A 60 5.83 -3.51 13.08
CA TYR A 60 5.61 -2.11 13.46
C TYR A 60 5.44 -1.87 14.96
N ARG A 61 5.11 -2.89 15.77
CA ARG A 61 5.06 -2.81 17.24
C ARG A 61 6.43 -2.53 17.86
N GLU A 62 7.51 -3.00 17.22
CA GLU A 62 8.88 -2.80 17.66
C GLU A 62 9.43 -1.38 17.40
N LEU A 63 8.65 -0.51 16.75
CA LEU A 63 9.08 0.85 16.46
C LEU A 63 8.83 1.75 17.66
N THR A 64 9.91 2.05 18.39
CA THR A 64 9.91 3.09 19.42
C THR A 64 9.76 4.48 18.78
N GLU A 65 9.32 5.46 19.56
CA GLU A 65 9.21 6.86 19.08
C GLU A 65 10.53 7.40 18.53
N GLU A 66 11.66 7.02 19.13
CA GLU A 66 12.99 7.40 18.65
C GLU A 66 13.28 6.80 17.26
N LYS A 67 13.01 5.51 17.06
CA LYS A 67 13.13 4.84 15.76
C LYS A 67 12.21 5.50 14.71
N ILE A 68 10.99 5.85 15.08
CA ILE A 68 10.04 6.54 14.20
C ILE A 68 10.59 7.92 13.80
N ALA A 69 11.11 8.69 14.75
CA ALA A 69 11.71 9.99 14.47
C ALA A 69 12.91 9.88 13.51
N LYS A 70 13.77 8.88 13.71
CA LYS A 70 14.90 8.59 12.82
C LYS A 70 14.43 8.22 11.40
N LEU A 71 13.45 7.31 11.27
CA LEU A 71 12.90 6.92 9.98
C LEU A 71 12.25 8.09 9.24
N ARG A 72 11.53 8.96 9.97
CA ARG A 72 10.94 10.18 9.37
C ARG A 72 11.99 11.15 8.85
N ARG A 73 13.10 11.32 9.59
CA ARG A 73 14.21 12.17 9.18
C ARG A 73 14.86 11.61 7.92
N SER A 74 15.21 10.32 7.90
CA SER A 74 15.77 9.65 6.73
C SER A 74 14.84 9.73 5.52
N ALA A 75 13.52 9.51 5.70
CA ALA A 75 12.55 9.61 4.62
C ALA A 75 12.47 11.02 4.02
N LYS A 76 12.53 12.07 4.86
CA LYS A 76 12.54 13.48 4.40
C LYS A 76 13.80 13.85 3.62
N GLU A 77 14.91 13.19 3.93
CA GLU A 77 16.19 13.44 3.27
C GLU A 77 16.36 12.62 1.98
N ILE A 78 16.05 11.32 2.04
CA ILE A 78 16.35 10.36 0.96
C ILE A 78 15.29 10.42 -0.15
N LEU A 79 14.00 10.39 0.21
CA LEU A 79 12.93 10.24 -0.79
C LEU A 79 12.85 11.40 -1.78
N PRO A 80 12.97 12.68 -1.39
CA PRO A 80 12.98 13.76 -2.36
C PRO A 80 14.13 13.67 -3.37
N LYS A 81 15.33 13.29 -2.92
CA LYS A 81 16.50 13.11 -3.79
C LYS A 81 16.27 11.99 -4.81
N LYS A 82 15.68 10.86 -4.36
CA LYS A 82 15.34 9.74 -5.25
C LYS A 82 14.24 10.12 -6.24
N VAL A 83 13.21 10.85 -5.79
CA VAL A 83 12.15 11.34 -6.68
C VAL A 83 12.73 12.28 -7.75
N GLU A 84 13.59 13.21 -7.38
CA GLU A 84 14.27 14.12 -8.30
C GLU A 84 15.11 13.33 -9.32
N TYR A 85 15.93 12.40 -8.86
CA TYR A 85 16.76 11.54 -9.71
C TYR A 85 15.93 10.79 -10.76
N TYR A 86 14.91 10.03 -10.29
CA TYR A 86 14.07 9.25 -11.20
C TYR A 86 13.14 10.10 -12.06
N SER A 87 12.67 11.24 -11.57
CA SER A 87 11.86 12.17 -12.38
C SER A 87 12.64 12.71 -13.58
N ASN A 88 13.93 12.99 -13.39
CA ASN A 88 14.82 13.43 -14.48
C ASN A 88 15.02 12.30 -15.51
N ILE A 89 15.27 11.08 -15.07
CA ILE A 89 15.40 9.90 -15.96
C ILE A 89 14.10 9.66 -16.75
N MET A 90 12.96 9.81 -16.11
CA MET A 90 11.64 9.54 -16.69
C MET A 90 11.11 10.74 -17.52
N GLY A 91 11.74 11.92 -17.45
CA GLY A 91 11.26 13.13 -18.08
C GLY A 91 9.90 13.59 -17.53
N LEU A 92 9.60 13.33 -16.23
CA LEU A 92 8.32 13.64 -15.62
C LEU A 92 8.42 14.79 -14.63
N LYS A 93 7.40 15.64 -14.62
CA LYS A 93 7.25 16.71 -13.62
C LYS A 93 6.28 16.24 -12.55
N TYR A 94 6.68 16.29 -11.29
CA TYR A 94 5.85 15.96 -10.15
C TYR A 94 5.46 17.22 -9.35
N GLY A 95 4.46 17.09 -8.50
CA GLY A 95 4.03 18.16 -7.60
C GLY A 95 4.75 18.10 -6.25
N ARG A 96 4.01 18.29 -5.17
CA ARG A 96 4.56 18.27 -3.81
C ARG A 96 4.84 16.83 -3.33
N ILE A 97 5.96 16.65 -2.60
CA ILE A 97 6.26 15.41 -1.87
C ILE A 97 5.83 15.57 -0.41
N THR A 98 5.17 14.54 0.16
CA THR A 98 4.72 14.51 1.55
C THR A 98 5.13 13.21 2.22
N ILE A 99 5.74 13.27 3.42
CA ILE A 99 6.04 12.08 4.23
C ILE A 99 4.93 11.86 5.24
N THR A 100 4.33 10.67 5.19
CA THR A 100 3.15 10.28 5.97
C THR A 100 3.47 9.14 6.95
N SER A 101 2.49 8.81 7.80
CA SER A 101 2.52 7.66 8.71
C SER A 101 1.63 6.50 8.25
N ALA A 102 1.26 6.45 6.96
CA ALA A 102 0.38 5.42 6.42
C ALA A 102 0.90 4.01 6.75
N LYS A 103 0.00 3.13 7.23
CA LYS A 103 0.32 1.76 7.63
C LYS A 103 0.04 0.73 6.53
N THR A 104 -0.79 1.06 5.56
CA THR A 104 -1.33 0.13 4.56
C THR A 104 -0.75 0.29 3.17
N ARG A 105 -0.08 1.41 2.91
CA ARG A 105 0.55 1.74 1.62
C ARG A 105 1.89 2.42 1.82
N PHE A 106 2.81 2.21 0.93
CA PHE A 106 4.15 2.81 0.97
C PHE A 106 4.20 4.15 0.24
N GLY A 107 3.39 4.31 -0.80
CA GLY A 107 3.27 5.52 -1.58
C GLY A 107 1.84 5.78 -2.06
N SER A 108 1.61 6.94 -2.63
CA SER A 108 0.43 7.28 -3.43
C SER A 108 0.70 8.54 -4.26
N CYS A 109 0.20 8.57 -5.48
CA CYS A 109 0.22 9.73 -6.35
C CYS A 109 -1.22 10.23 -6.58
N SER A 110 -1.44 11.54 -6.53
CA SER A 110 -2.72 12.15 -6.87
C SER A 110 -2.78 12.51 -8.35
N ALA A 111 -3.99 12.74 -8.89
CA ALA A 111 -4.17 13.21 -10.26
C ALA A 111 -3.46 14.55 -10.58
N LYS A 112 -3.09 15.33 -9.55
CA LYS A 112 -2.30 16.56 -9.68
C LYS A 112 -0.78 16.31 -9.61
N GLY A 113 -0.33 15.04 -9.61
CA GLY A 113 1.09 14.68 -9.51
C GLY A 113 1.70 14.88 -8.11
N ASN A 114 0.89 15.14 -7.06
CA ASN A 114 1.44 15.19 -5.69
C ASN A 114 1.68 13.77 -5.19
N ILE A 115 2.89 13.53 -4.68
CA ILE A 115 3.33 12.21 -4.26
C ILE A 115 3.44 12.18 -2.72
N SER A 116 2.92 11.13 -2.11
CA SER A 116 3.06 10.90 -0.68
C SER A 116 3.74 9.56 -0.42
N PHE A 117 4.68 9.52 0.53
CA PHE A 117 5.36 8.29 0.94
C PHE A 117 5.19 8.05 2.44
N SER A 118 5.07 6.79 2.83
CA SER A 118 5.15 6.41 4.24
C SER A 118 6.61 6.37 4.70
N TYR A 119 6.94 6.96 5.85
CA TYR A 119 8.28 6.82 6.44
C TYR A 119 8.67 5.34 6.67
N ARG A 120 7.69 4.44 6.77
CA ARG A 120 7.91 3.00 6.92
C ARG A 120 8.60 2.35 5.72
N LEU A 121 8.61 3.04 4.58
CA LEU A 121 9.37 2.61 3.41
C LEU A 121 10.87 2.51 3.73
N MET A 122 11.36 3.31 4.67
CA MET A 122 12.76 3.27 5.12
C MET A 122 13.15 1.98 5.89
N LEU A 123 12.21 1.09 6.17
CA LEU A 123 12.46 -0.24 6.75
C LEU A 123 12.81 -1.30 5.69
N TYR A 124 12.82 -0.95 4.44
CA TYR A 124 13.03 -1.85 3.31
C TYR A 124 14.35 -1.55 2.59
N PRO A 125 14.89 -2.52 1.84
CA PRO A 125 16.09 -2.33 1.05
C PRO A 125 15.96 -1.18 0.04
N GLU A 126 17.09 -0.64 -0.36
CA GLU A 126 17.14 0.51 -1.28
C GLU A 126 16.44 0.21 -2.61
N GLU A 127 16.60 -0.99 -3.13
CA GLU A 127 15.97 -1.45 -4.37
C GLU A 127 14.44 -1.43 -4.30
N ALA A 128 13.89 -1.77 -3.12
CA ALA A 128 12.44 -1.70 -2.87
C ALA A 128 11.97 -0.25 -2.76
N ILE A 129 12.79 0.63 -2.17
CA ILE A 129 12.51 2.07 -2.10
C ILE A 129 12.47 2.66 -3.50
N ASP A 130 13.47 2.35 -4.33
CA ASP A 130 13.55 2.80 -5.72
C ASP A 130 12.33 2.37 -6.52
N TYR A 131 11.92 1.11 -6.36
CA TYR A 131 10.69 0.62 -7.00
C TYR A 131 9.46 1.43 -6.61
N VAL A 132 9.26 1.73 -5.33
CA VAL A 132 8.11 2.54 -4.89
C VAL A 132 8.19 3.96 -5.45
N VAL A 133 9.37 4.57 -5.49
CA VAL A 133 9.55 5.92 -6.06
C VAL A 133 9.20 5.93 -7.54
N VAL A 134 9.74 5.00 -8.33
CA VAL A 134 9.44 4.89 -9.78
C VAL A 134 7.97 4.56 -10.02
N HIS A 135 7.36 3.70 -9.17
CA HIS A 135 5.94 3.37 -9.22
C HIS A 135 5.05 4.60 -9.05
N GLU A 136 5.32 5.41 -8.04
CA GLU A 136 4.52 6.63 -7.80
C GLU A 136 4.76 7.71 -8.87
N LEU A 137 5.98 7.81 -9.40
CA LEU A 137 6.27 8.68 -10.54
C LEU A 137 5.56 8.23 -11.81
N ALA A 138 5.47 6.93 -12.08
CA ALA A 138 4.74 6.40 -13.24
C ALA A 138 3.25 6.78 -13.19
N HIS A 139 2.66 6.93 -12.00
CA HIS A 139 1.29 7.40 -11.83
C HIS A 139 1.06 8.86 -12.23
N VAL A 140 2.09 9.65 -12.36
CA VAL A 140 1.96 11.01 -12.92
C VAL A 140 1.49 10.97 -14.38
N LYS A 141 1.88 9.92 -15.12
CA LYS A 141 1.54 9.73 -16.53
C LYS A 141 0.39 8.75 -16.74
N GLU A 142 0.34 7.69 -15.94
CA GLU A 142 -0.63 6.60 -16.08
C GLU A 142 -1.28 6.29 -14.72
N LEU A 143 -2.52 6.74 -14.53
CA LEU A 143 -3.20 6.65 -13.23
C LEU A 143 -3.58 5.22 -12.82
N ASN A 144 -3.72 4.32 -13.80
CA ASN A 144 -4.13 2.94 -13.59
C ASN A 144 -2.95 2.00 -13.79
N HIS A 145 -2.96 0.86 -13.09
CA HIS A 145 -1.95 -0.21 -13.26
C HIS A 145 -2.17 -1.02 -14.54
N SER A 146 -2.30 -0.33 -15.67
CA SER A 146 -2.46 -0.90 -17.00
C SER A 146 -1.15 -1.53 -17.51
N PRO A 147 -1.14 -2.27 -18.63
CA PRO A 147 0.09 -2.67 -19.30
C PRO A 147 1.00 -1.48 -19.65
N ALA A 148 0.41 -0.32 -20.01
CA ALA A 148 1.15 0.92 -20.29
C ALA A 148 1.91 1.43 -19.05
N PHE A 149 1.26 1.38 -17.87
CA PHE A 149 1.89 1.72 -16.60
C PHE A 149 3.13 0.85 -16.34
N TYR A 150 2.99 -0.48 -16.42
CA TYR A 150 4.13 -1.37 -16.18
C TYR A 150 5.23 -1.28 -17.24
N LYS A 151 4.90 -0.86 -18.46
CA LYS A 151 5.89 -0.56 -19.49
C LYS A 151 6.76 0.64 -19.11
N ILE A 152 6.15 1.69 -18.51
CA ILE A 152 6.89 2.85 -17.98
C ILE A 152 7.80 2.40 -16.83
N VAL A 153 7.29 1.64 -15.86
CA VAL A 153 8.11 1.15 -14.75
C VAL A 153 9.27 0.28 -15.23
N ALA A 154 9.02 -0.66 -16.14
CA ALA A 154 10.01 -1.58 -16.68
C ALA A 154 11.09 -0.89 -17.52
N SER A 155 10.80 0.25 -18.17
CA SER A 155 11.81 1.01 -18.93
C SER A 155 12.87 1.64 -18.03
N VAL A 156 12.55 1.86 -16.74
CA VAL A 156 13.47 2.43 -15.74
C VAL A 156 14.07 1.35 -14.85
N LEU A 157 13.25 0.41 -14.44
CA LEU A 157 13.62 -0.72 -13.57
C LEU A 157 13.19 -2.04 -14.22
N PRO A 158 14.00 -2.65 -15.08
CA PRO A 158 13.66 -3.91 -15.76
C PRO A 158 13.36 -5.05 -14.79
N ASP A 159 13.99 -5.04 -13.62
CA ASP A 159 13.84 -5.99 -12.51
C ASP A 159 12.75 -5.61 -11.48
N TYR A 160 11.83 -4.72 -11.86
CA TYR A 160 10.79 -4.19 -10.95
C TYR A 160 9.98 -5.26 -10.23
N LYS A 161 9.76 -6.43 -10.85
CA LYS A 161 9.01 -7.53 -10.24
C LYS A 161 9.74 -8.11 -9.02
N GLU A 162 11.06 -8.23 -9.11
CA GLU A 162 11.90 -8.73 -8.01
C GLU A 162 11.94 -7.70 -6.87
N ARG A 163 12.13 -6.43 -7.20
CA ARG A 163 12.09 -5.33 -6.22
C ARG A 163 10.74 -5.25 -5.51
N ALA A 164 9.62 -5.42 -6.23
CA ALA A 164 8.29 -5.44 -5.64
C ALA A 164 8.08 -6.60 -4.65
N LYS A 165 8.76 -7.76 -4.83
CA LYS A 165 8.70 -8.88 -3.89
C LYS A 165 9.33 -8.54 -2.55
N MET A 166 10.37 -7.69 -2.53
CA MET A 166 11.04 -7.26 -1.29
C MET A 166 10.12 -6.48 -0.34
N LEU A 167 9.05 -5.87 -0.86
CA LEU A 167 8.04 -5.19 -0.04
C LEU A 167 7.07 -6.15 0.66
N LYS A 168 7.11 -7.44 0.33
CA LYS A 168 6.22 -8.48 0.89
C LYS A 168 6.86 -9.25 2.04
N MET A 169 8.13 -8.99 2.31
CA MET A 169 8.89 -9.58 3.41
C MET A 169 8.56 -8.93 4.76
#